data_9a9342930567f1860896fec8b5190d9e
#
_entry.id   9a9342930567f1860896fec8b5190d9e
#
_cell.length_a   1.000
_cell.length_b   1.000
_cell.length_c   1.000
_cell.angle_alpha   90.00
_cell.angle_beta   90.00
_cell.angle_gamma   90.00
#
_symmetry.space_group_name_H-M   'P 1'
#
loop_
_entity.id
_entity.type
_entity.pdbx_description
1 polymer ?
#
loop_
_entity_poly.entity_id
_entity_poly.type
_entity_poly.pdbx_seq_one_letter_code
_entity_poly.pdbx_strand_id
1 'polypeptide(L)'
;MTGHNGIIFRKLIHLSIGLAIWMLSYIVERHVLLIIILAGTLFSFLTFNYKRFHLLHKTTDASLGTLFYPVGILTSYLILYNLPMNYFHATLMVLSVSDTLANFAGRIQKGNIWIRTFHDRKSIFGITVYVLSAALIFYLFLPGSLSLNIVYILFGLLWAVILETASLRGSDNFSIPAGLALFFLLTHYYEADYLYLSVMLIAFMPAC
;
A
#
# COMPACT_ATOMS: atom_id res chain seq x y z
N MET A 1 2.81 27.13 2.78
CA MET A 1 2.91 25.93 3.66
C MET A 1 4.28 25.33 3.43
N THR A 2 5.10 25.19 4.44
CA THR A 2 6.41 24.54 4.35
C THR A 2 6.20 23.08 3.90
N GLY A 3 7.11 22.54 3.09
CA GLY A 3 6.96 21.22 2.45
C GLY A 3 6.61 20.06 3.41
N HIS A 4 6.91 20.22 4.70
CA HIS A 4 6.63 19.25 5.75
C HIS A 4 5.11 19.05 6.01
N ASN A 5 4.34 20.15 6.12
CA ASN A 5 2.90 20.07 6.37
C ASN A 5 2.11 19.50 5.19
N GLY A 6 2.60 19.70 3.95
CA GLY A 6 1.96 19.15 2.75
C GLY A 6 2.01 17.64 2.66
N ILE A 7 3.11 17.02 3.11
CA ILE A 7 3.25 15.56 3.09
C ILE A 7 2.35 14.90 4.15
N ILE A 8 2.28 15.49 5.35
CA ILE A 8 1.39 15.01 6.43
C ILE A 8 -0.07 15.06 5.95
N PHE A 9 -0.49 16.18 5.39
CA PHE A 9 -1.85 16.37 4.89
C PHE A 9 -2.21 15.34 3.82
N ARG A 10 -1.31 15.08 2.86
CA ARG A 10 -1.51 14.04 1.83
C ARG A 10 -1.70 12.65 2.45
N LYS A 11 -0.87 12.27 3.43
CA LYS A 11 -0.99 10.95 4.08
C LYS A 11 -2.28 10.81 4.89
N LEU A 12 -2.76 11.89 5.51
CA LEU A 12 -4.06 11.91 6.18
C LEU A 12 -5.22 11.71 5.18
N ILE A 13 -5.15 12.34 4.00
CA ILE A 13 -6.14 12.11 2.92
C ILE A 13 -6.12 10.65 2.47
N HIS A 14 -4.93 10.06 2.23
CA HIS A 14 -4.82 8.65 1.84
C HIS A 14 -5.43 7.74 2.90
N LEU A 15 -5.13 7.97 4.18
CA LEU A 15 -5.72 7.23 5.30
C LEU A 15 -7.25 7.35 5.31
N SER A 16 -7.79 8.56 5.18
CA SER A 16 -9.23 8.81 5.20
C SER A 16 -9.95 8.13 4.02
N ILE A 17 -9.38 8.21 2.81
CA ILE A 17 -9.94 7.56 1.63
C ILE A 17 -9.91 6.04 1.79
N GLY A 18 -8.79 5.46 2.26
CA GLY A 18 -8.67 4.03 2.47
C GLY A 18 -9.67 3.51 3.50
N LEU A 19 -9.83 4.21 4.63
CA LEU A 19 -10.83 3.87 5.64
C LEU A 19 -12.25 3.99 5.10
N ALA A 20 -12.55 5.02 4.32
CA ALA A 20 -13.87 5.20 3.70
C ALA A 20 -14.20 4.06 2.72
N ILE A 21 -13.26 3.66 1.86
CA ILE A 21 -13.44 2.54 0.92
C ILE A 21 -13.61 1.23 1.70
N TRP A 22 -12.83 1.01 2.75
CA TRP A 22 -12.96 -0.15 3.62
C TRP A 22 -14.35 -0.22 4.27
N MET A 23 -14.84 0.87 4.86
CA MET A 23 -16.19 0.92 5.44
C MET A 23 -17.27 0.71 4.39
N LEU A 24 -17.17 1.34 3.22
CA LEU A 24 -18.11 1.17 2.12
C LEU A 24 -18.17 -0.29 1.63
N SER A 25 -17.08 -1.03 1.65
CA SER A 25 -17.04 -2.43 1.22
C SER A 25 -17.93 -3.38 2.03
N TYR A 26 -18.39 -2.98 3.21
CA TYR A 26 -19.37 -3.74 4.01
C TYR A 26 -20.82 -3.35 3.71
N ILE A 27 -21.04 -2.21 3.04
CA ILE A 27 -22.37 -1.64 2.84
C ILE A 27 -22.84 -1.84 1.41
N VAL A 28 -21.93 -1.79 0.44
CA VAL A 28 -22.24 -1.85 -0.99
C VAL A 28 -21.76 -3.16 -1.62
N GLU A 29 -22.43 -3.56 -2.69
CA GLU A 29 -22.04 -4.72 -3.48
C GLU A 29 -20.71 -4.49 -4.21
N ARG A 30 -20.01 -5.56 -4.55
CA ARG A 30 -18.66 -5.49 -5.17
C ARG A 30 -18.64 -4.65 -6.44
N HIS A 31 -19.63 -4.80 -7.33
CA HIS A 31 -19.65 -4.04 -8.57
C HIS A 31 -19.92 -2.54 -8.33
N VAL A 32 -20.70 -2.18 -7.32
CA VAL A 32 -20.92 -0.79 -6.93
C VAL A 32 -19.64 -0.19 -6.35
N LEU A 33 -18.94 -0.94 -5.51
CA LEU A 33 -17.64 -0.54 -4.97
C LEU A 33 -16.61 -0.31 -6.09
N LEU A 34 -16.59 -1.19 -7.12
CA LEU A 34 -15.74 -1.00 -8.30
C LEU A 34 -16.04 0.31 -9.01
N ILE A 35 -17.31 0.63 -9.23
CA ILE A 35 -17.72 1.90 -9.87
C ILE A 35 -17.25 3.10 -9.04
N ILE A 36 -17.39 3.05 -7.72
CA ILE A 36 -16.94 4.11 -6.82
C ILE A 36 -15.41 4.30 -6.90
N ILE A 37 -14.64 3.21 -6.84
CA ILE A 37 -13.18 3.26 -6.95
C ILE A 37 -12.76 3.80 -8.33
N LEU A 38 -13.41 3.34 -9.40
CA LEU A 38 -13.14 3.80 -10.76
C LEU A 38 -13.45 5.30 -10.92
N ALA A 39 -14.59 5.76 -10.41
CA ALA A 39 -14.98 7.17 -10.44
C ALA A 39 -13.99 8.05 -9.64
N GLY A 40 -13.55 7.59 -8.45
CA GLY A 40 -12.53 8.28 -7.65
C GLY A 40 -11.18 8.35 -8.35
N THR A 41 -10.79 7.28 -9.05
CA THR A 41 -9.56 7.24 -9.85
C THR A 41 -9.63 8.22 -11.01
N LEU A 42 -10.73 8.20 -11.76
CA LEU A 42 -10.97 9.14 -12.86
C LEU A 42 -10.99 10.60 -12.38
N PHE A 43 -11.67 10.88 -11.27
CA PHE A 43 -11.67 12.20 -10.63
C PHE A 43 -10.25 12.67 -10.28
N SER A 44 -9.40 11.78 -9.74
CA SER A 44 -8.01 12.11 -9.45
C SER A 44 -7.21 12.47 -10.69
N PHE A 45 -7.41 11.76 -11.82
CA PHE A 45 -6.79 12.10 -13.11
C PHE A 45 -7.27 13.45 -13.66
N LEU A 46 -8.57 13.70 -13.62
CA LEU A 46 -9.14 14.95 -14.12
C LEU A 46 -8.67 16.17 -13.30
N THR A 47 -8.57 16.02 -11.98
CA THR A 47 -8.17 17.11 -11.08
C THR A 47 -6.67 17.36 -11.05
N PHE A 48 -5.86 16.41 -11.48
CA PHE A 48 -4.39 16.51 -11.45
C PHE A 48 -3.88 17.70 -12.28
N ASN A 49 -4.49 17.98 -13.42
CA ASN A 49 -4.10 19.06 -14.32
C ASN A 49 -4.74 20.41 -13.98
N TYR A 50 -5.72 20.47 -13.09
CA TYR A 50 -6.41 21.72 -12.77
C TYR A 50 -5.72 22.50 -11.64
N LYS A 51 -5.32 23.73 -11.93
CA LYS A 51 -4.66 24.65 -10.97
C LYS A 51 -5.45 24.86 -9.66
N ARG A 52 -6.79 24.77 -9.69
CA ARG A 52 -7.65 24.91 -8.50
C ARG A 52 -7.43 23.80 -7.44
N PHE A 53 -7.01 22.61 -7.86
CA PHE A 53 -6.75 21.47 -6.98
C PHE A 53 -5.27 21.34 -6.60
N HIS A 54 -4.49 22.40 -6.81
CA HIS A 54 -3.07 22.44 -6.50
C HIS A 54 -2.75 22.11 -5.02
N LEU A 55 -3.68 22.36 -4.09
CA LEU A 55 -3.52 21.99 -2.69
C LEU A 55 -3.52 20.46 -2.46
N LEU A 56 -4.25 19.70 -3.27
CA LEU A 56 -4.29 18.25 -3.23
C LEU A 56 -3.03 17.62 -3.87
N HIS A 57 -2.46 18.29 -4.86
CA HIS A 57 -1.38 17.76 -5.69
C HIS A 57 -0.02 18.45 -5.50
N LYS A 58 0.02 19.62 -4.81
CA LYS A 58 1.25 20.40 -4.61
C LYS A 58 1.98 20.05 -3.33
N THR A 59 2.86 19.10 -3.44
CA THR A 59 4.11 19.12 -2.66
C THR A 59 5.22 19.60 -3.58
N THR A 60 6.25 20.27 -3.06
CA THR A 60 7.41 20.83 -3.79
C THR A 60 8.13 19.81 -4.68
N ASP A 61 7.91 18.55 -4.45
CA ASP A 61 8.24 17.46 -5.35
C ASP A 61 6.91 17.00 -5.99
N ALA A 62 6.73 17.27 -7.29
CA ALA A 62 5.60 16.80 -8.09
C ALA A 62 5.59 15.26 -8.12
N SER A 63 5.29 14.63 -6.96
CA SER A 63 5.26 13.19 -6.85
C SER A 63 3.97 12.71 -7.48
N LEU A 64 4.08 11.85 -8.48
CA LEU A 64 2.99 11.09 -9.07
C LEU A 64 2.22 10.26 -8.03
N GLY A 65 2.69 10.25 -6.76
CA GLY A 65 2.11 9.48 -5.65
C GLY A 65 0.64 9.76 -5.38
N THR A 66 0.15 10.95 -5.70
CA THR A 66 -1.29 11.28 -5.55
C THR A 66 -2.13 10.59 -6.62
N LEU A 67 -1.60 10.38 -7.84
CA LEU A 67 -2.24 9.59 -8.89
C LEU A 67 -2.07 8.10 -8.66
N PHE A 68 -0.91 7.67 -8.21
CA PHE A 68 -0.64 6.25 -7.97
C PHE A 68 -1.46 5.66 -6.85
N TYR A 69 -1.91 6.46 -5.88
CA TYR A 69 -2.73 5.96 -4.78
C TYR A 69 -4.09 5.39 -5.26
N PRO A 70 -4.97 6.13 -5.95
CA PRO A 70 -6.22 5.59 -6.44
C PRO A 70 -6.03 4.52 -7.52
N VAL A 71 -4.99 4.63 -8.36
CA VAL A 71 -4.64 3.60 -9.36
C VAL A 71 -4.22 2.30 -8.67
N GLY A 72 -3.43 2.37 -7.59
CA GLY A 72 -3.02 1.22 -6.81
C GLY A 72 -4.22 0.51 -6.15
N ILE A 73 -5.17 1.28 -5.59
CA ILE A 73 -6.41 0.72 -5.04
C ILE A 73 -7.23 0.04 -6.13
N LEU A 74 -7.42 0.69 -7.28
CA LEU A 74 -8.17 0.12 -8.40
C LEU A 74 -7.52 -1.18 -8.91
N THR A 75 -6.21 -1.15 -9.13
CA THR A 75 -5.46 -2.32 -9.61
C THR A 75 -5.55 -3.48 -8.63
N SER A 76 -5.33 -3.25 -7.34
CA SER A 76 -5.44 -4.29 -6.32
C SER A 76 -6.87 -4.83 -6.21
N TYR A 77 -7.87 -3.98 -6.32
CA TYR A 77 -9.27 -4.40 -6.33
C TYR A 77 -9.60 -5.30 -7.53
N LEU A 78 -9.14 -4.94 -8.73
CA LEU A 78 -9.35 -5.74 -9.94
C LEU A 78 -8.65 -7.10 -9.87
N ILE A 79 -7.41 -7.14 -9.40
CA ILE A 79 -6.65 -8.39 -9.22
C ILE A 79 -7.36 -9.33 -8.25
N LEU A 80 -7.91 -8.78 -7.16
CA LEU A 80 -8.53 -9.54 -6.07
C LEU A 80 -10.06 -9.68 -6.22
N TYR A 81 -10.65 -9.22 -7.32
CA TYR A 81 -12.10 -9.11 -7.49
C TYR A 81 -12.86 -10.41 -7.22
N ASN A 82 -12.32 -11.55 -7.67
CA ASN A 82 -12.93 -12.87 -7.52
C ASN A 82 -12.50 -13.59 -6.24
N LEU A 83 -11.61 -13.01 -5.44
CA LEU A 83 -11.13 -13.59 -4.19
C LEU A 83 -11.98 -13.12 -2.99
N PRO A 84 -11.84 -13.77 -1.81
CA PRO A 84 -12.42 -13.27 -0.58
C PRO A 84 -12.01 -11.81 -0.32
N MET A 85 -12.97 -10.96 0.06
CA MET A 85 -12.77 -9.52 0.25
C MET A 85 -11.67 -9.20 1.30
N ASN A 86 -11.42 -10.14 2.21
CA ASN A 86 -10.39 -10.04 3.24
C ASN A 86 -8.99 -9.74 2.67
N TYR A 87 -8.65 -10.29 1.51
CA TYR A 87 -7.38 -10.01 0.83
C TYR A 87 -7.29 -8.56 0.36
N PHE A 88 -8.38 -8.03 -0.19
CA PHE A 88 -8.45 -6.62 -0.56
C PHE A 88 -8.39 -5.72 0.67
N HIS A 89 -9.09 -6.07 1.75
CA HIS A 89 -9.04 -5.32 3.01
C HIS A 89 -7.61 -5.28 3.57
N ALA A 90 -6.90 -6.42 3.63
CA ALA A 90 -5.52 -6.47 4.07
C ALA A 90 -4.62 -5.56 3.22
N THR A 91 -4.72 -5.67 1.89
CA THR A 91 -3.95 -4.84 0.95
C THR A 91 -4.23 -3.35 1.13
N LEU A 92 -5.50 -2.96 1.20
CA LEU A 92 -5.95 -1.57 1.37
C LEU A 92 -5.48 -0.99 2.71
N MET A 93 -5.55 -1.77 3.79
CA MET A 93 -5.12 -1.34 5.11
C MET A 93 -3.60 -1.21 5.22
N VAL A 94 -2.83 -2.11 4.60
CA VAL A 94 -1.35 -1.95 4.54
C VAL A 94 -1.00 -0.66 3.80
N LEU A 95 -1.61 -0.39 2.64
CA LEU A 95 -1.38 0.84 1.89
C LEU A 95 -1.76 2.10 2.69
N SER A 96 -2.92 2.09 3.34
CA SER A 96 -3.48 3.30 3.96
C SER A 96 -2.99 3.53 5.38
N VAL A 97 -2.92 2.49 6.19
CA VAL A 97 -2.56 2.57 7.61
C VAL A 97 -1.07 2.39 7.81
N SER A 98 -0.48 1.26 7.33
CA SER A 98 0.93 0.96 7.61
C SER A 98 1.87 1.99 6.98
N ASP A 99 1.65 2.38 5.72
CA ASP A 99 2.44 3.41 5.06
C ASP A 99 2.29 4.78 5.73
N THR A 100 1.10 5.13 6.20
CA THR A 100 0.89 6.39 6.93
C THR A 100 1.59 6.38 8.28
N LEU A 101 1.45 5.30 9.07
CA LEU A 101 2.10 5.16 10.37
C LEU A 101 3.63 5.15 10.25
N ALA A 102 4.18 4.42 9.27
CA ALA A 102 5.61 4.38 9.00
C ALA A 102 6.17 5.77 8.68
N ASN A 103 5.44 6.53 7.87
CA ASN A 103 5.84 7.89 7.50
C ASN A 103 5.84 8.83 8.71
N PHE A 104 4.83 8.75 9.57
CA PHE A 104 4.79 9.54 10.81
C PHE A 104 5.89 9.12 11.78
N ALA A 105 6.04 7.83 12.04
CA ALA A 105 7.05 7.30 12.93
C ALA A 105 8.47 7.70 12.50
N GLY A 106 8.77 7.57 11.21
CA GLY A 106 10.06 7.96 10.64
C GLY A 106 10.40 9.44 10.79
N ARG A 107 9.41 10.30 11.01
CA ARG A 107 9.60 11.75 11.14
C ARG A 107 9.67 12.24 12.58
N ILE A 108 8.97 11.57 13.50
CA ILE A 108 8.87 12.00 14.90
C ILE A 108 10.14 11.69 15.67
N GLN A 109 10.79 10.59 15.39
CA GLN A 109 11.95 10.15 16.14
C GLN A 109 13.19 10.99 15.80
N LYS A 110 13.68 11.74 16.78
CA LYS A 110 14.99 12.41 16.71
C LYS A 110 16.12 11.37 16.79
N GLY A 111 17.15 11.50 15.96
CA GLY A 111 18.28 10.57 15.96
C GLY A 111 18.04 9.26 15.18
N ASN A 112 17.05 9.24 14.30
CA ASN A 112 16.79 8.09 13.41
C ASN A 112 18.02 7.67 12.63
N ILE A 113 18.27 6.36 12.59
CA ILE A 113 19.20 5.77 11.65
C ILE A 113 18.46 5.64 10.31
N TRP A 114 19.06 6.19 9.27
CA TRP A 114 18.53 6.18 7.91
C TRP A 114 19.24 5.15 7.06
N ILE A 115 18.48 4.28 6.42
CA ILE A 115 18.98 3.36 5.41
C ILE A 115 18.77 4.02 4.05
N ARG A 116 19.83 4.02 3.24
CA ARG A 116 19.73 4.42 1.83
C ARG A 116 19.10 3.26 1.07
N THR A 117 17.90 3.47 0.55
CA THR A 117 17.24 2.58 -0.39
C THR A 117 17.66 2.94 -1.82
N PHE A 118 17.19 2.22 -2.83
CA PHE A 118 17.58 2.48 -4.23
C PHE A 118 17.31 3.92 -4.67
N HIS A 119 16.23 4.55 -4.18
CA HIS A 119 15.78 5.85 -4.68
C HIS A 119 15.47 6.89 -3.59
N ASP A 120 15.49 6.49 -2.31
CA ASP A 120 15.17 7.40 -1.20
C ASP A 120 15.93 7.00 0.08
N ARG A 121 15.65 7.70 1.18
CA ARG A 121 16.12 7.35 2.52
C ARG A 121 14.92 6.98 3.38
N LYS A 122 14.95 5.79 3.93
CA LYS A 122 13.92 5.30 4.87
C LYS A 122 14.52 5.23 6.28
N SER A 123 13.75 5.61 7.29
CA SER A 123 14.20 5.45 8.66
C SER A 123 13.99 4.01 9.13
N ILE A 124 14.91 3.44 9.89
CA ILE A 124 14.76 2.10 10.46
C ILE A 124 13.49 2.05 11.32
N PHE A 125 13.24 3.07 12.12
CA PHE A 125 12.04 3.12 12.96
C PHE A 125 10.75 3.14 12.14
N GLY A 126 10.72 3.89 11.02
CA GLY A 126 9.59 3.86 10.09
C GLY A 126 9.35 2.47 9.50
N ILE A 127 10.41 1.77 9.06
CA ILE A 127 10.31 0.40 8.55
C ILE A 127 9.79 -0.56 9.64
N THR A 128 10.30 -0.43 10.87
CA THR A 128 9.83 -1.26 12.00
C THR A 128 8.33 -1.08 12.26
N VAL A 129 7.86 0.18 12.29
CA VAL A 129 6.43 0.48 12.47
C VAL A 129 5.61 -0.04 11.29
N TYR A 130 6.12 0.06 10.06
CA TYR A 130 5.49 -0.53 8.88
C TYR A 130 5.29 -2.04 9.03
N VAL A 131 6.35 -2.76 9.39
CA VAL A 131 6.31 -4.23 9.55
C VAL A 131 5.35 -4.63 10.66
N LEU A 132 5.40 -3.98 11.82
CA LEU A 132 4.52 -4.32 12.95
C LEU A 132 3.05 -4.05 12.63
N SER A 133 2.74 -2.91 12.00
CA SER A 133 1.37 -2.58 11.61
C SER A 133 0.86 -3.50 10.48
N ALA A 134 1.70 -3.84 9.50
CA ALA A 134 1.34 -4.78 8.44
C ALA A 134 1.12 -6.19 8.99
N ALA A 135 1.94 -6.65 9.94
CA ALA A 135 1.75 -7.93 10.63
C ALA A 135 0.40 -7.98 11.37
N LEU A 136 0.07 -6.92 12.08
CA LEU A 136 -1.22 -6.81 12.77
C LEU A 136 -2.39 -6.84 11.77
N ILE A 137 -2.27 -6.12 10.65
CA ILE A 137 -3.28 -6.12 9.58
C ILE A 137 -3.46 -7.51 8.98
N PHE A 138 -2.37 -8.21 8.68
CA PHE A 138 -2.45 -9.59 8.17
C PHE A 138 -3.14 -10.52 9.17
N TYR A 139 -2.80 -10.42 10.44
CA TYR A 139 -3.45 -11.20 11.50
C TYR A 139 -4.95 -10.93 11.59
N LEU A 140 -5.38 -9.67 11.47
CA LEU A 140 -6.78 -9.27 11.62
C LEU A 140 -7.64 -9.55 10.39
N PHE A 141 -7.08 -9.43 9.18
CA PHE A 141 -7.87 -9.45 7.94
C PHE A 141 -7.72 -10.74 7.14
N LEU A 142 -6.61 -11.47 7.26
CA LEU A 142 -6.47 -12.72 6.51
C LEU A 142 -7.37 -13.83 7.08
N PRO A 143 -7.83 -14.79 6.24
CA PRO A 143 -8.58 -15.95 6.72
C PRO A 143 -7.83 -16.69 7.84
N GLY A 144 -8.56 -17.23 8.82
CA GLY A 144 -7.99 -17.79 10.05
C GLY A 144 -6.90 -18.85 9.85
N SER A 145 -7.00 -19.68 8.80
CA SER A 145 -5.95 -20.64 8.43
C SER A 145 -4.65 -19.97 8.01
N LEU A 146 -4.72 -18.83 7.30
CA LEU A 146 -3.56 -18.07 6.83
C LEU A 146 -3.03 -17.11 7.90
N SER A 147 -3.89 -16.52 8.70
CA SER A 147 -3.48 -15.62 9.80
C SER A 147 -2.71 -16.33 10.90
N LEU A 148 -2.91 -17.64 11.07
CA LEU A 148 -2.18 -18.48 12.01
C LEU A 148 -0.92 -19.12 11.38
N ASN A 149 -0.75 -19.05 10.06
CA ASN A 149 0.44 -19.56 9.39
C ASN A 149 1.56 -18.51 9.43
N ILE A 150 2.45 -18.64 10.41
CA ILE A 150 3.56 -17.71 10.63
C ILE A 150 4.47 -17.58 9.39
N VAL A 151 4.69 -18.65 8.66
CA VAL A 151 5.54 -18.66 7.47
C VAL A 151 4.90 -17.81 6.38
N TYR A 152 3.59 -17.96 6.16
CA TYR A 152 2.84 -17.16 5.20
C TYR A 152 2.90 -15.66 5.54
N ILE A 153 2.70 -15.32 6.81
CA ILE A 153 2.80 -13.93 7.28
C ILE A 153 4.21 -13.38 7.06
N LEU A 154 5.25 -14.14 7.42
CA LEU A 154 6.63 -13.69 7.24
C LEU A 154 6.99 -13.43 5.77
N PHE A 155 6.56 -14.31 4.85
CA PHE A 155 6.76 -14.08 3.41
C PHE A 155 5.99 -12.86 2.90
N GLY A 156 4.74 -12.70 3.31
CA GLY A 156 3.94 -11.53 2.95
C GLY A 156 4.54 -10.21 3.47
N LEU A 157 5.08 -10.22 4.70
CA LEU A 157 5.76 -9.07 5.28
C LEU A 157 7.08 -8.76 4.57
N LEU A 158 7.89 -9.78 4.30
CA LEU A 158 9.12 -9.61 3.53
C LEU A 158 8.83 -9.02 2.16
N TRP A 159 7.80 -9.54 1.47
CA TRP A 159 7.35 -9.01 0.19
C TRP A 159 6.91 -7.55 0.30
N ALA A 160 6.09 -7.20 1.30
CA ALA A 160 5.64 -5.84 1.54
C ALA A 160 6.82 -4.87 1.79
N VAL A 161 7.83 -5.29 2.56
CA VAL A 161 9.04 -4.49 2.82
C VAL A 161 9.87 -4.31 1.54
N ILE A 162 10.02 -5.34 0.72
CA ILE A 162 10.71 -5.22 -0.58
C ILE A 162 9.99 -4.20 -1.46
N LEU A 163 8.67 -4.28 -1.59
CA LEU A 163 7.87 -3.33 -2.38
C LEU A 163 8.01 -1.89 -1.85
N GLU A 164 7.99 -1.71 -0.53
CA GLU A 164 8.15 -0.40 0.11
C GLU A 164 9.55 0.17 -0.10
N THR A 165 10.60 -0.66 -0.06
CA THR A 165 11.99 -0.20 -0.14
C THR A 165 12.53 -0.09 -1.58
N ALA A 166 12.02 -0.91 -2.50
CA ALA A 166 12.43 -0.91 -3.91
C ALA A 166 11.69 0.13 -4.77
N SER A 167 10.58 0.68 -4.27
CA SER A 167 9.76 1.61 -5.02
C SER A 167 10.47 2.94 -5.31
N LEU A 168 10.21 3.53 -6.48
CA LEU A 168 10.59 4.89 -6.84
C LEU A 168 9.80 5.89 -5.99
N ARG A 169 10.28 7.14 -5.89
CA ARG A 169 9.56 8.19 -5.13
C ARG A 169 8.10 8.30 -5.53
N GLY A 170 7.19 7.95 -4.64
CA GLY A 170 5.73 8.02 -4.81
C GLY A 170 5.11 6.85 -5.58
N SER A 171 5.89 5.92 -6.17
CA SER A 171 5.35 4.70 -6.78
C SER A 171 5.01 3.62 -5.76
N ASP A 172 5.44 3.76 -4.50
CA ASP A 172 5.02 2.96 -3.35
C ASP A 172 3.49 2.83 -3.26
N ASN A 173 2.79 3.92 -3.52
CA ASN A 173 1.32 3.94 -3.53
C ASN A 173 0.68 3.05 -4.62
N PHE A 174 1.44 2.61 -5.62
CA PHE A 174 1.02 1.64 -6.63
C PHE A 174 1.65 0.28 -6.41
N SER A 175 2.98 0.23 -6.20
CA SER A 175 3.73 -1.03 -6.13
C SER A 175 3.31 -1.89 -4.93
N ILE A 176 3.05 -1.28 -3.77
CA ILE A 176 2.61 -2.00 -2.58
C ILE A 176 1.26 -2.69 -2.80
N PRO A 177 0.16 -1.98 -3.16
CA PRO A 177 -1.13 -2.64 -3.32
C PRO A 177 -1.16 -3.60 -4.49
N ALA A 178 -0.55 -3.28 -5.63
CA ALA A 178 -0.50 -4.18 -6.78
C ALA A 178 0.33 -5.44 -6.47
N GLY A 179 1.50 -5.29 -5.84
CA GLY A 179 2.36 -6.39 -5.49
C GLY A 179 1.78 -7.30 -4.40
N LEU A 180 1.14 -6.74 -3.36
CA LEU A 180 0.44 -7.53 -2.36
C LEU A 180 -0.76 -8.26 -2.94
N ALA A 181 -1.52 -7.61 -3.84
CA ALA A 181 -2.63 -8.25 -4.53
C ALA A 181 -2.17 -9.44 -5.37
N LEU A 182 -1.05 -9.31 -6.10
CA LEU A 182 -0.45 -10.42 -6.84
C LEU A 182 0.03 -11.53 -5.89
N PHE A 183 0.67 -11.19 -4.78
CA PHE A 183 1.07 -12.16 -3.77
C PHE A 183 -0.12 -12.98 -3.27
N PHE A 184 -1.22 -12.32 -2.88
CA PHE A 184 -2.42 -12.99 -2.40
C PHE A 184 -3.12 -13.81 -3.49
N LEU A 185 -3.17 -13.32 -4.74
CA LEU A 185 -3.73 -14.03 -5.87
C LEU A 185 -2.99 -15.36 -6.12
N LEU A 186 -1.66 -15.28 -6.20
CA LEU A 186 -0.83 -16.44 -6.50
C LEU A 186 -0.85 -17.45 -5.37
N THR A 187 -0.74 -17.00 -4.12
CA THR A 187 -0.79 -17.91 -2.97
C THR A 187 -2.16 -18.52 -2.73
N HIS A 188 -3.23 -17.88 -3.17
CA HIS A 188 -4.59 -18.44 -3.10
C HIS A 188 -4.78 -19.59 -4.10
N TYR A 189 -4.30 -19.43 -5.34
CA TYR A 189 -4.51 -20.43 -6.38
C TYR A 189 -3.51 -21.59 -6.35
N TYR A 190 -2.29 -21.37 -5.88
CA TYR A 190 -1.23 -22.37 -5.90
C TYR A 190 -1.00 -23.04 -4.54
N GLU A 191 -1.97 -22.94 -3.61
CA GLU A 191 -1.94 -23.59 -2.28
C GLU A 191 -0.57 -23.49 -1.60
N ALA A 192 -0.01 -22.29 -1.57
CA ALA A 192 1.22 -21.93 -0.83
C ALA A 192 2.37 -22.93 -0.99
N ASP A 193 2.68 -23.36 -2.20
CA ASP A 193 3.94 -24.04 -2.44
C ASP A 193 5.07 -23.01 -2.20
N TYR A 194 5.74 -23.12 -1.05
CA TYR A 194 6.78 -22.16 -0.60
C TYR A 194 7.90 -22.01 -1.62
N LEU A 195 8.06 -22.98 -2.52
CA LEU A 195 9.01 -22.92 -3.61
C LEU A 195 8.62 -21.83 -4.62
N TYR A 196 7.34 -21.66 -4.96
CA TYR A 196 6.88 -20.58 -5.84
C TYR A 196 7.04 -19.21 -5.23
N LEU A 197 6.80 -19.08 -3.92
CA LEU A 197 7.03 -17.83 -3.19
C LEU A 197 8.51 -17.43 -3.20
N SER A 198 9.41 -18.40 -3.04
CA SER A 198 10.87 -18.13 -3.09
C SER A 198 11.33 -17.75 -4.51
N VAL A 199 10.80 -18.39 -5.55
CA VAL A 199 11.11 -18.04 -6.95
C VAL A 199 10.59 -16.64 -7.29
N MET A 200 9.40 -16.27 -6.83
CA MET A 200 8.89 -14.92 -7.02
C MET A 200 9.74 -13.85 -6.33
N LEU A 201 10.17 -14.10 -5.10
CA LEU A 201 11.08 -13.20 -4.38
C LEU A 201 12.39 -12.99 -5.13
N ILE A 202 12.96 -14.06 -5.72
CA ILE A 202 14.19 -14.00 -6.50
C ILE A 202 13.96 -13.28 -7.84
N ALA A 203 12.85 -13.56 -8.54
CA ALA A 203 12.56 -12.97 -9.85
C ALA A 203 12.28 -11.44 -9.80
N PHE A 204 11.84 -10.92 -8.65
CA PHE A 204 11.59 -9.50 -8.43
C PHE A 204 12.71 -8.77 -7.67
N MET A 205 13.79 -9.48 -7.28
CA MET A 205 15.00 -8.76 -6.85
C MET A 205 15.56 -8.03 -8.06
N PRO A 206 15.66 -6.68 -8.00
CA PRO A 206 16.34 -5.96 -9.07
C PRO A 206 17.74 -6.54 -9.19
N ALA A 207 18.12 -6.93 -10.41
CA ALA A 207 19.50 -7.29 -10.71
C ALA A 207 20.39 -6.10 -10.28
N CYS A 208 21.15 -6.28 -9.22
CA CYS A 208 22.11 -5.31 -8.71
C CYS A 208 23.26 -5.15 -9.70
#